data_ec471f1a3c3349237e6634d9b388ae8e
#
_entry.id   ec471f1a3c3349237e6634d9b388ae8e
#
_cell.length_a   1.000
_cell.length_b   1.000
_cell.length_c   1.000
_cell.angle_alpha   90.00
_cell.angle_beta   90.00
_cell.angle_gamma   90.00
#
_symmetry.space_group_name_H-M   'P 1'
#
loop_
_entity.id
_entity.type
_entity.pdbx_description
1 polymer ?
#
loop_
_entity_poly.entity_id
_entity_poly.type
_entity_poly.pdbx_seq_one_letter_code
_entity_poly.pdbx_strand_id
1 'polypeptide(L)'
;VDVFTNIAQPQLTVKEVLKKIETDLLAAKQLMKGKEEFKVTDTSDPLYNRKQRMNYYAVTALLARVYLWGNDKEAALKEAKEIIGEAGGESPASYELANSAATTSDPMFNKELIFTLDVQKLKDNSDIYFTESFSSTSNILTMSSKGKTNIFNGSGLDNEFRNYWITPYSDGSSFVLKKYTGVNYIPM
;
A
#
# COMPACT_ATOMS: atom_id res chain seq x y z
N VAL A 1 -4.00 -26.56 21.85
CA VAL A 1 -4.58 -26.85 20.53
C VAL A 1 -6.04 -26.55 20.67
N ASP A 2 -6.48 -25.39 20.17
CA ASP A 2 -7.87 -24.99 20.22
C ASP A 2 -8.68 -25.94 19.34
N VAL A 3 -9.59 -26.66 19.96
CA VAL A 3 -10.55 -27.50 19.23
C VAL A 3 -11.49 -26.54 18.50
N PHE A 4 -11.45 -26.53 17.17
CA PHE A 4 -12.45 -25.85 16.36
C PHE A 4 -13.83 -26.46 16.68
N THR A 5 -14.54 -25.86 17.59
CA THR A 5 -15.94 -26.20 17.84
C THR A 5 -16.78 -25.52 16.76
N ASN A 6 -17.46 -26.30 15.96
CA ASN A 6 -18.37 -25.87 14.90
C ASN A 6 -19.69 -25.32 15.50
N ILE A 7 -19.56 -24.39 16.46
CA ILE A 7 -20.69 -23.74 17.10
C ILE A 7 -21.07 -22.53 16.26
N ALA A 8 -22.29 -22.52 15.77
CA ALA A 8 -22.86 -21.36 15.07
C ALA A 8 -22.76 -20.12 15.98
N GLN A 9 -21.96 -19.13 15.56
CA GLN A 9 -21.84 -17.86 16.29
C GLN A 9 -23.03 -16.96 15.92
N PRO A 10 -23.65 -16.28 16.90
CA PRO A 10 -24.71 -15.32 16.62
C PRO A 10 -24.16 -14.18 15.75
N GLN A 11 -24.99 -13.69 14.84
CA GLN A 11 -24.65 -12.54 14.02
C GLN A 11 -24.51 -11.30 14.92
N LEU A 12 -23.37 -10.65 14.84
CA LEU A 12 -23.07 -9.42 15.59
C LEU A 12 -23.50 -8.18 14.78
N THR A 13 -23.84 -7.12 15.49
CA THR A 13 -24.01 -5.80 14.88
C THR A 13 -22.65 -5.25 14.40
N VAL A 14 -22.67 -4.33 13.42
CA VAL A 14 -21.45 -3.65 12.93
C VAL A 14 -20.67 -3.02 14.09
N LYS A 15 -21.36 -2.40 15.04
CA LYS A 15 -20.74 -1.76 16.22
C LYS A 15 -20.01 -2.78 17.09
N GLU A 16 -20.59 -3.94 17.32
CA GLU A 16 -19.95 -5.01 18.10
C GLU A 16 -18.74 -5.61 17.37
N VAL A 17 -18.84 -5.76 16.05
CA VAL A 17 -17.70 -6.21 15.23
C VAL A 17 -16.55 -5.20 15.30
N LEU A 18 -16.82 -3.91 15.09
CA LEU A 18 -15.80 -2.86 15.19
C LEU A 18 -15.15 -2.83 16.58
N LYS A 19 -15.93 -3.01 17.66
CA LYS A 19 -15.38 -3.06 19.01
C LYS A 19 -14.49 -4.27 19.26
N LYS A 20 -14.80 -5.43 18.71
CA LYS A 20 -13.92 -6.60 18.76
C LYS A 20 -12.62 -6.35 18.01
N ILE A 21 -12.69 -5.83 16.78
CA ILE A 21 -11.52 -5.50 15.96
C ILE A 21 -10.63 -4.49 16.70
N GLU A 22 -11.21 -3.43 17.28
CA GLU A 22 -10.48 -2.45 18.09
C GLU A 22 -9.74 -3.12 19.24
N THR A 23 -10.42 -3.98 19.99
CA THR A 23 -9.82 -4.70 21.14
C THR A 23 -8.64 -5.55 20.72
N ASP A 24 -8.77 -6.32 19.64
CA ASP A 24 -7.71 -7.19 19.13
C ASP A 24 -6.52 -6.37 18.61
N LEU A 25 -6.78 -5.26 17.91
CA LEU A 25 -5.73 -4.39 17.38
C LEU A 25 -4.98 -3.65 18.50
N LEU A 26 -5.67 -3.21 19.55
CA LEU A 26 -5.02 -2.59 20.72
C LEU A 26 -4.12 -3.59 21.46
N ALA A 27 -4.56 -4.83 21.62
CA ALA A 27 -3.75 -5.89 22.19
C ALA A 27 -2.52 -6.18 21.31
N ALA A 28 -2.70 -6.29 20.00
CA ALA A 28 -1.60 -6.49 19.05
C ALA A 28 -0.61 -5.32 19.07
N LYS A 29 -1.09 -4.08 19.09
CA LYS A 29 -0.27 -2.87 19.20
C LYS A 29 0.59 -2.89 20.45
N GLN A 30 0.01 -3.24 21.60
CA GLN A 30 0.73 -3.34 22.86
C GLN A 30 1.82 -4.41 22.83
N LEU A 31 1.57 -5.57 22.23
CA LEU A 31 2.55 -6.65 22.10
C LEU A 31 3.71 -6.31 21.16
N MET A 32 3.45 -5.44 20.18
CA MET A 32 4.45 -5.02 19.19
C MET A 32 5.21 -3.74 19.59
N LYS A 33 4.78 -3.06 20.65
CA LYS A 33 5.41 -1.82 21.10
C LYS A 33 6.88 -2.03 21.42
N GLY A 34 7.75 -1.14 20.92
CA GLY A 34 9.21 -1.25 21.05
C GLY A 34 9.87 -2.23 20.08
N LYS A 35 9.10 -2.74 19.08
CA LYS A 35 9.59 -3.64 18.03
C LYS A 35 9.40 -3.01 16.64
N GLU A 36 9.51 -1.68 16.57
CA GLU A 36 9.25 -0.87 15.37
C GLU A 36 10.43 -0.84 14.39
N GLU A 37 11.43 -1.67 14.58
CA GLU A 37 12.66 -1.63 13.79
C GLU A 37 12.42 -2.07 12.33
N PHE A 38 12.59 -1.11 11.41
CA PHE A 38 12.56 -1.32 9.96
C PHE A 38 13.95 -1.26 9.33
N LYS A 39 15.01 -1.07 10.13
CA LYS A 39 16.38 -0.85 9.67
C LYS A 39 17.23 -2.11 9.68
N VAL A 40 16.61 -3.28 9.68
CA VAL A 40 17.34 -4.54 9.60
C VAL A 40 17.87 -4.71 8.18
N THR A 41 19.19 -4.69 8.04
CA THR A 41 19.89 -4.85 6.76
C THR A 41 20.41 -6.27 6.54
N ASP A 42 20.49 -7.07 7.61
CA ASP A 42 20.91 -8.47 7.53
C ASP A 42 19.78 -9.34 7.00
N THR A 43 19.97 -9.92 5.81
CA THR A 43 18.99 -10.79 5.16
C THR A 43 18.72 -12.10 5.91
N SER A 44 19.57 -12.48 6.84
CA SER A 44 19.39 -13.66 7.69
C SER A 44 18.54 -13.39 8.92
N ASP A 45 18.32 -12.12 9.27
CA ASP A 45 17.50 -11.72 10.41
C ASP A 45 16.01 -12.01 10.14
N PRO A 46 15.29 -12.68 11.04
CA PRO A 46 13.85 -12.90 10.93
C PRO A 46 13.02 -11.63 10.78
N LEU A 47 13.56 -10.47 11.17
CA LEU A 47 12.94 -9.15 11.02
C LEU A 47 13.27 -8.46 9.70
N TYR A 48 14.15 -9.02 8.88
CA TYR A 48 14.38 -8.56 7.52
C TYR A 48 13.06 -8.55 6.75
N ASN A 49 12.83 -7.56 5.92
CA ASN A 49 11.56 -7.36 5.20
C ASN A 49 10.34 -7.18 6.12
N ARG A 50 10.51 -6.46 7.23
CA ARG A 50 9.44 -6.24 8.22
C ARG A 50 8.17 -5.64 7.62
N LYS A 51 8.27 -4.88 6.53
CA LYS A 51 7.12 -4.32 5.81
C LYS A 51 6.25 -5.38 5.11
N GLN A 52 6.77 -6.57 4.85
CA GLN A 52 6.02 -7.70 4.29
C GLN A 52 5.26 -8.51 5.35
N ARG A 53 5.37 -8.13 6.61
CA ARG A 53 4.68 -8.76 7.73
C ARG A 53 3.90 -7.71 8.52
N MET A 54 2.84 -8.15 9.17
CA MET A 54 2.12 -7.28 10.09
C MET A 54 3.10 -6.72 11.12
N ASN A 55 3.20 -5.42 11.20
CA ASN A 55 4.13 -4.69 12.05
C ASN A 55 3.38 -3.64 12.89
N TYR A 56 4.09 -3.00 13.83
CA TYR A 56 3.51 -2.02 14.73
C TYR A 56 2.74 -0.90 13.99
N TYR A 57 3.35 -0.32 12.97
CA TYR A 57 2.73 0.77 12.21
C TYR A 57 1.59 0.31 11.30
N ALA A 58 1.64 -0.94 10.82
CA ALA A 58 0.52 -1.53 10.09
C ALA A 58 -0.71 -1.70 10.99
N VAL A 59 -0.51 -2.16 12.22
CA VAL A 59 -1.59 -2.26 13.24
C VAL A 59 -2.12 -0.87 13.58
N THR A 60 -1.25 0.11 13.78
CA THR A 60 -1.62 1.50 14.07
C THR A 60 -2.43 2.12 12.92
N ALA A 61 -2.01 1.90 11.66
CA ALA A 61 -2.75 2.37 10.48
C ALA A 61 -4.14 1.70 10.38
N LEU A 62 -4.23 0.42 10.69
CA LEU A 62 -5.50 -0.30 10.69
C LEU A 62 -6.43 0.20 11.79
N LEU A 63 -5.91 0.52 12.99
CA LEU A 63 -6.67 1.17 14.07
C LEU A 63 -7.23 2.52 13.61
N ALA A 64 -6.43 3.37 12.97
CA ALA A 64 -6.91 4.64 12.44
C ALA A 64 -8.10 4.46 11.49
N ARG A 65 -8.06 3.44 10.61
CA ARG A 65 -9.17 3.11 9.71
C ARG A 65 -10.41 2.61 10.46
N VAL A 66 -10.24 1.78 11.48
CA VAL A 66 -11.35 1.27 12.31
C VAL A 66 -12.04 2.42 13.03
N TYR A 67 -11.29 3.36 13.60
CA TYR A 67 -11.83 4.55 14.24
C TYR A 67 -12.57 5.46 13.25
N LEU A 68 -12.05 5.63 12.02
CA LEU A 68 -12.78 6.36 10.97
C LEU A 68 -14.11 5.70 10.63
N TRP A 69 -14.17 4.39 10.51
CA TRP A 69 -15.40 3.65 10.27
C TRP A 69 -16.38 3.74 11.46
N GLY A 70 -15.85 3.79 12.68
CA GLY A 70 -16.61 4.05 13.89
C GLY A 70 -17.03 5.51 14.08
N ASN A 71 -16.65 6.41 13.15
CA ASN A 71 -16.84 7.87 13.22
C ASN A 71 -16.13 8.54 14.41
N ASP A 72 -15.09 7.90 14.98
CA ASP A 72 -14.20 8.48 15.98
C ASP A 72 -12.99 9.13 15.30
N LYS A 73 -13.19 10.37 14.86
CA LYS A 73 -12.17 11.12 14.11
C LYS A 73 -10.98 11.53 14.97
N GLU A 74 -11.19 11.75 16.27
CA GLU A 74 -10.12 12.14 17.19
C GLU A 74 -9.16 10.99 17.43
N ALA A 75 -9.68 9.80 17.73
CA ALA A 75 -8.88 8.61 17.87
C ALA A 75 -8.16 8.26 16.55
N ALA A 76 -8.84 8.36 15.42
CA ALA A 76 -8.24 8.12 14.11
C ALA A 76 -7.07 9.07 13.82
N LEU A 77 -7.24 10.37 14.13
CA LEU A 77 -6.18 11.37 13.96
C LEU A 77 -4.97 11.07 14.85
N LYS A 78 -5.21 10.67 16.11
CA LYS A 78 -4.14 10.31 17.05
C LYS A 78 -3.29 9.16 16.50
N GLU A 79 -3.93 8.09 16.02
CA GLU A 79 -3.23 6.94 15.46
C GLU A 79 -2.47 7.31 14.15
N ALA A 80 -3.07 8.14 13.30
CA ALA A 80 -2.41 8.60 12.07
C ALA A 80 -1.16 9.44 12.39
N LYS A 81 -1.23 10.35 13.36
CA LYS A 81 -0.09 11.18 13.78
C LYS A 81 1.06 10.37 14.36
N GLU A 82 0.77 9.23 14.97
CA GLU A 82 1.81 8.32 15.49
C GLU A 82 2.67 7.74 14.35
N ILE A 83 2.12 7.64 13.13
CA ILE A 83 2.83 7.12 11.95
C ILE A 83 3.55 8.25 11.20
N ILE A 84 2.81 9.33 10.89
CA ILE A 84 3.31 10.40 10.01
C ILE A 84 3.99 11.55 10.76
N GLY A 85 3.91 11.57 12.09
CA GLY A 85 4.35 12.69 12.92
C GLY A 85 3.34 13.83 12.98
N GLU A 86 3.68 14.85 13.73
CA GLU A 86 2.93 16.11 13.77
C GLU A 86 3.18 16.92 12.49
N ALA A 87 2.25 17.79 12.12
CA ALA A 87 2.39 18.63 10.93
C ALA A 87 3.70 19.43 10.96
N GLY A 88 4.55 19.22 9.96
CA GLY A 88 5.87 19.84 9.86
C GLY A 88 6.99 19.14 10.65
N GLY A 89 6.69 18.01 11.32
CA GLY A 89 7.68 17.17 11.98
C GLY A 89 8.11 15.97 11.11
N GLU A 90 9.17 15.30 11.54
CA GLU A 90 9.58 14.04 10.92
C GLU A 90 8.66 12.89 11.35
N SER A 91 8.41 11.96 10.43
CA SER A 91 7.70 10.73 10.74
C SER A 91 8.53 9.87 11.71
N PRO A 92 7.96 9.44 12.86
CA PRO A 92 8.64 8.54 13.79
C PRO A 92 9.10 7.23 13.14
N ALA A 93 8.40 6.80 12.09
CA ALA A 93 8.73 5.60 11.32
C ALA A 93 9.60 5.91 10.09
N SER A 94 10.06 7.15 9.91
CA SER A 94 10.82 7.60 8.74
C SER A 94 10.09 7.37 7.41
N TYR A 95 8.76 7.48 7.42
CA TYR A 95 7.97 7.47 6.19
C TYR A 95 8.07 8.81 5.47
N GLU A 96 8.27 8.74 4.18
CA GLU A 96 8.36 9.91 3.31
C GLU A 96 7.42 9.74 2.13
N LEU A 97 6.70 10.81 1.77
CA LEU A 97 5.92 10.81 0.54
C LEU A 97 6.86 10.76 -0.68
N ALA A 98 6.51 9.93 -1.64
CA ALA A 98 7.24 9.86 -2.89
C ALA A 98 7.15 11.18 -3.66
N ASN A 99 8.18 11.46 -4.43
CA ASN A 99 8.26 12.61 -5.31
C ASN A 99 8.59 12.16 -6.75
N SER A 100 8.72 13.09 -7.67
CA SER A 100 8.99 12.79 -9.07
C SER A 100 10.28 11.99 -9.30
N ALA A 101 11.32 12.17 -8.46
CA ALA A 101 12.55 11.41 -8.59
C ALA A 101 12.36 9.92 -8.25
N ALA A 102 11.42 9.59 -7.38
CA ALA A 102 11.13 8.19 -7.01
C ALA A 102 10.50 7.39 -8.17
N THR A 103 9.93 8.03 -9.19
CA THR A 103 9.32 7.34 -10.33
C THR A 103 10.29 6.43 -11.08
N THR A 104 11.56 6.78 -11.09
CA THR A 104 12.63 6.01 -11.76
C THR A 104 13.48 5.20 -10.79
N SER A 105 13.75 5.74 -9.61
CA SER A 105 14.66 5.13 -8.63
C SER A 105 13.96 4.15 -7.68
N ASP A 106 12.71 4.38 -7.35
CA ASP A 106 11.91 3.54 -6.45
C ASP A 106 10.44 3.49 -6.90
N PRO A 107 10.12 2.81 -8.01
CA PRO A 107 8.75 2.72 -8.53
C PRO A 107 7.77 2.03 -7.58
N MET A 108 8.25 1.33 -6.56
CA MET A 108 7.41 0.74 -5.50
C MET A 108 7.04 1.75 -4.42
N PHE A 109 7.74 2.88 -4.34
CA PHE A 109 7.58 3.87 -3.27
C PHE A 109 7.77 3.27 -1.88
N ASN A 110 8.87 2.54 -1.71
CA ASN A 110 9.16 1.81 -0.48
C ASN A 110 9.12 2.68 0.77
N LYS A 111 9.44 3.98 0.63
CA LYS A 111 9.39 4.93 1.75
C LYS A 111 7.96 5.26 2.21
N GLU A 112 6.96 5.13 1.33
CA GLU A 112 5.55 5.30 1.69
C GLU A 112 4.91 4.03 2.25
N LEU A 113 5.49 2.86 1.96
CA LEU A 113 4.88 1.58 2.30
C LEU A 113 4.95 1.31 3.81
N ILE A 114 3.79 1.18 4.43
CA ILE A 114 3.63 0.74 5.83
C ILE A 114 3.60 -0.78 5.90
N PHE A 115 2.85 -1.39 4.98
CA PHE A 115 2.70 -2.83 4.85
C PHE A 115 2.47 -3.18 3.39
N THR A 116 3.10 -4.24 2.92
CA THR A 116 2.93 -4.75 1.56
C THR A 116 2.94 -6.27 1.58
N LEU A 117 2.35 -6.89 0.56
CA LEU A 117 2.47 -8.32 0.33
C LEU A 117 3.56 -8.57 -0.70
N ASP A 118 4.38 -9.58 -0.47
CA ASP A 118 5.29 -10.07 -1.48
C ASP A 118 4.50 -10.79 -2.59
N VAL A 119 4.56 -10.24 -3.79
CA VAL A 119 3.93 -10.83 -4.97
C VAL A 119 5.02 -11.24 -5.94
N GLN A 120 5.53 -12.45 -5.77
CA GLN A 120 6.67 -12.99 -6.54
C GLN A 120 6.53 -12.87 -8.07
N LYS A 121 5.30 -12.93 -8.58
CA LYS A 121 5.00 -12.82 -10.02
C LYS A 121 4.42 -11.46 -10.41
N LEU A 122 4.65 -10.42 -9.61
CA LEU A 122 4.09 -9.09 -9.91
C LEU A 122 4.57 -8.57 -11.27
N LYS A 123 5.86 -8.74 -11.57
CA LYS A 123 6.43 -8.35 -12.86
C LYS A 123 5.80 -9.13 -14.01
N ASP A 124 5.75 -10.46 -13.91
CA ASP A 124 5.17 -11.32 -14.95
C ASP A 124 3.71 -10.95 -15.23
N ASN A 125 2.92 -10.75 -14.16
CA ASN A 125 1.53 -10.32 -14.28
C ASN A 125 1.42 -8.92 -14.89
N SER A 126 2.30 -7.99 -14.49
CA SER A 126 2.34 -6.65 -15.07
C SER A 126 2.70 -6.68 -16.55
N ASP A 127 3.67 -7.48 -16.94
CA ASP A 127 4.09 -7.61 -18.33
C ASP A 127 2.97 -8.18 -19.21
N ILE A 128 2.18 -9.12 -18.71
CA ILE A 128 1.02 -9.68 -19.45
C ILE A 128 -0.05 -8.62 -19.74
N TYR A 129 -0.34 -7.76 -18.80
CA TYR A 129 -1.49 -6.84 -18.89
C TYR A 129 -1.12 -5.42 -19.34
N PHE A 130 0.15 -5.00 -19.20
CA PHE A 130 0.55 -3.60 -19.38
C PHE A 130 1.73 -3.41 -20.34
N THR A 131 2.27 -4.46 -20.95
CA THR A 131 3.44 -4.34 -21.82
C THR A 131 3.15 -4.80 -23.25
N GLU A 132 3.55 -3.97 -24.22
CA GLU A 132 3.41 -4.26 -25.65
C GLU A 132 4.25 -5.43 -26.15
N SER A 133 5.29 -5.85 -25.40
CA SER A 133 6.23 -6.88 -25.80
C SER A 133 5.66 -8.30 -25.74
N PHE A 134 4.50 -8.51 -25.17
CA PHE A 134 3.83 -9.80 -25.18
C PHE A 134 3.07 -9.99 -26.50
N SER A 135 3.34 -11.07 -27.18
CA SER A 135 2.81 -11.41 -28.53
C SER A 135 1.28 -11.60 -28.58
N SER A 136 0.57 -11.49 -27.46
CA SER A 136 -0.88 -11.56 -27.38
C SER A 136 -1.46 -10.17 -27.05
N THR A 137 -1.74 -9.39 -28.08
CA THR A 137 -2.35 -8.06 -27.97
C THR A 137 -3.76 -8.07 -27.37
N SER A 138 -4.37 -9.23 -27.20
CA SER A 138 -5.77 -9.36 -26.76
C SER A 138 -6.00 -9.15 -25.26
N ASN A 139 -4.94 -9.11 -24.45
CA ASN A 139 -5.04 -9.03 -23.00
C ASN A 139 -4.49 -7.73 -22.39
N ILE A 140 -4.03 -6.80 -23.21
CA ILE A 140 -3.44 -5.55 -22.71
C ILE A 140 -4.55 -4.63 -22.20
N LEU A 141 -4.39 -4.17 -20.97
CA LEU A 141 -5.26 -3.17 -20.37
C LEU A 141 -4.80 -1.78 -20.78
N THR A 142 -5.64 -1.10 -21.56
CA THR A 142 -5.38 0.25 -22.03
C THR A 142 -6.31 1.28 -21.40
N MET A 143 -5.84 2.50 -21.28
CA MET A 143 -6.61 3.65 -20.87
C MET A 143 -6.92 4.52 -22.07
N SER A 144 -8.18 4.95 -22.24
CA SER A 144 -8.53 5.90 -23.29
C SER A 144 -7.96 7.29 -23.01
N SER A 145 -7.79 8.12 -24.06
CA SER A 145 -7.39 9.51 -23.93
C SER A 145 -8.29 10.30 -22.98
N LYS A 146 -9.60 10.07 -23.03
CA LYS A 146 -10.56 10.69 -22.10
C LYS A 146 -10.32 10.22 -20.65
N GLY A 147 -10.04 8.94 -20.44
CA GLY A 147 -9.71 8.38 -19.12
C GLY A 147 -8.45 9.03 -18.55
N LYS A 148 -7.39 9.15 -19.35
CA LYS A 148 -6.17 9.84 -18.97
C LYS A 148 -6.43 11.30 -18.59
N THR A 149 -7.15 12.04 -19.42
CA THR A 149 -7.50 13.45 -19.16
C THR A 149 -8.29 13.59 -17.86
N ASN A 150 -9.26 12.72 -17.61
CA ASN A 150 -10.08 12.79 -16.40
C ASN A 150 -9.28 12.49 -15.11
N ILE A 151 -8.24 11.66 -15.20
CA ILE A 151 -7.45 11.26 -14.02
C ILE A 151 -6.28 12.22 -13.78
N PHE A 152 -5.60 12.67 -14.84
CA PHE A 152 -4.31 13.36 -14.71
C PHE A 152 -4.30 14.83 -15.14
N ASN A 153 -5.30 15.29 -15.89
CA ASN A 153 -5.38 16.66 -16.38
C ASN A 153 -6.53 17.45 -15.73
N GLY A 154 -7.05 16.99 -14.59
CA GLY A 154 -8.02 17.76 -13.82
C GLY A 154 -7.36 18.98 -13.17
N SER A 155 -8.16 20.00 -12.86
CA SER A 155 -7.70 21.21 -12.17
C SER A 155 -6.85 20.85 -10.92
N GLY A 156 -5.58 21.24 -10.91
CA GLY A 156 -4.64 20.97 -9.84
C GLY A 156 -3.79 19.69 -9.97
N LEU A 157 -3.95 18.92 -11.08
CA LEU A 157 -3.20 17.69 -11.33
C LEU A 157 -2.12 17.81 -12.42
N ASP A 158 -1.86 19.03 -12.90
CA ASP A 158 -0.89 19.29 -13.97
C ASP A 158 0.54 18.83 -13.63
N ASN A 159 0.85 18.72 -12.35
CA ASN A 159 2.14 18.25 -11.81
C ASN A 159 2.08 16.85 -11.20
N GLU A 160 1.06 16.06 -11.51
CA GLU A 160 0.96 14.69 -10.98
C GLU A 160 2.06 13.80 -11.59
N PHE A 161 3.09 13.53 -10.80
CA PHE A 161 4.27 12.81 -11.27
C PHE A 161 3.99 11.35 -11.65
N ARG A 162 2.92 10.73 -11.13
CA ARG A 162 2.50 9.37 -11.51
C ARG A 162 2.09 9.26 -12.97
N ASN A 163 1.75 10.38 -13.64
CA ASN A 163 1.53 10.42 -15.08
C ASN A 163 2.76 9.97 -15.90
N TYR A 164 3.96 9.99 -15.30
CA TYR A 164 5.19 9.46 -15.91
C TYR A 164 5.07 8.01 -16.40
N TRP A 165 4.30 7.19 -15.71
CA TRP A 165 4.12 5.78 -16.11
C TRP A 165 3.01 5.57 -17.14
N ILE A 166 2.26 6.59 -17.51
CA ILE A 166 1.20 6.50 -18.51
C ILE A 166 1.78 6.85 -19.87
N THR A 167 2.07 5.83 -20.67
CA THR A 167 2.72 6.00 -21.98
C THR A 167 1.76 5.69 -23.12
N PRO A 168 1.92 6.35 -24.30
CA PRO A 168 1.12 6.02 -25.48
C PRO A 168 1.24 4.54 -25.84
N TYR A 169 0.14 3.94 -26.25
CA TYR A 169 0.10 2.61 -26.84
C TYR A 169 0.29 2.70 -28.36
N SER A 170 0.70 1.62 -28.99
CA SER A 170 1.00 1.58 -30.43
C SER A 170 -0.20 1.83 -31.34
N ASP A 171 -1.44 1.74 -30.81
CA ASP A 171 -2.67 2.08 -31.55
C ASP A 171 -2.84 3.59 -31.82
N GLY A 172 -1.98 4.42 -31.24
CA GLY A 172 -1.98 5.88 -31.42
C GLY A 172 -3.13 6.61 -30.68
N SER A 173 -4.03 5.89 -30.00
CA SER A 173 -5.23 6.47 -29.37
C SER A 173 -5.39 6.13 -27.89
N SER A 174 -4.71 5.09 -27.44
CA SER A 174 -4.76 4.59 -26.06
C SER A 174 -3.45 4.77 -25.31
N PHE A 175 -3.48 4.52 -24.01
CA PHE A 175 -2.33 4.60 -23.13
C PHE A 175 -2.21 3.32 -22.29
N VAL A 176 -0.99 2.94 -21.94
CA VAL A 176 -0.69 1.82 -21.05
C VAL A 176 0.06 2.28 -19.81
N LEU A 177 -0.12 1.54 -18.71
CA LEU A 177 0.57 1.78 -17.45
C LEU A 177 1.87 0.98 -17.42
N LYS A 178 3.02 1.67 -17.41
CA LYS A 178 4.37 1.05 -17.36
C LYS A 178 5.03 1.11 -15.97
N LYS A 179 4.28 1.23 -14.91
CA LYS A 179 4.84 1.37 -13.56
C LYS A 179 5.78 0.24 -13.17
N TYR A 180 5.47 -0.98 -13.55
CA TYR A 180 6.20 -2.18 -13.13
C TYR A 180 6.96 -2.87 -14.24
N THR A 181 7.00 -2.27 -15.45
CA THR A 181 7.72 -2.82 -16.58
C THR A 181 9.19 -2.43 -16.52
N GLY A 182 10.08 -3.37 -16.81
CA GLY A 182 11.54 -3.13 -16.85
C GLY A 182 12.23 -3.05 -15.47
N VAL A 183 11.50 -3.24 -14.38
CA VAL A 183 12.09 -3.31 -13.05
C VAL A 183 12.44 -4.77 -12.75
N ASN A 184 13.73 -5.04 -12.58
CA ASN A 184 14.14 -6.31 -12.00
C ASN A 184 13.74 -6.28 -10.52
N TYR A 185 12.61 -6.92 -10.19
CA TYR A 185 12.24 -7.11 -8.81
C TYR A 185 13.23 -8.04 -8.15
N ILE A 186 14.08 -7.48 -7.34
CA ILE A 186 14.72 -8.23 -6.29
C ILE A 186 13.65 -8.30 -5.18
N PRO A 187 13.20 -9.51 -4.79
CA PRO A 187 12.38 -9.62 -3.59
C PRO A 187 13.15 -8.96 -2.45
N MET A 188 12.55 -7.95 -1.86
CA MET A 188 13.13 -7.33 -0.66
C MET A 188 12.93 -8.26 0.53
#